data_31d4148330a9ff609bd9053c45087b13
#
_entry.id   31d4148330a9ff609bd9053c45087b13
#
_cell.length_a   1.000
_cell.length_b   1.000
_cell.length_c   1.000
_cell.angle_alpha   90.00
_cell.angle_beta   90.00
_cell.angle_gamma   90.00
#
_symmetry.space_group_name_H-M   'P 1'
#
loop_
_entity.id
_entity.type
_entity.pdbx_description
1 polymer ?
#
loop_
_entity_poly.entity_id
_entity_poly.type
_entity_poly.pdbx_seq_one_letter_code
_entity_poly.pdbx_strand_id
1 'polypeptide(L)'
;VVKLKNNTTRLTLSLKHKNRASCNIAFGKDNPQKYILCNGKHLPDYPLTDTTPFIDNGYRTDSVTLTGYLRNLPSSRPFDVSIPDMITGKEEKYQTDIDSLGRFTLRFPVLNSHNVFIDWGRTTIWSAVEPGETYFLYVDYAQQQKLFMGKKARVLNELLSHEGLRESLDYNEEQKRSNLECLHKTQERLHRQLEFRKKTLQEHPLLSDKYRYY
;
A
#
# COMPACT_ATOMS: atom_id res chain seq x y z
N VAL A 1 -28.05 1.62 -17.59
CA VAL A 1 -27.33 1.72 -18.87
C VAL A 1 -25.86 1.92 -18.54
N VAL A 2 -25.02 1.10 -19.15
CA VAL A 2 -23.55 1.20 -19.03
C VAL A 2 -23.04 1.72 -20.37
N LYS A 3 -22.33 2.86 -20.35
CA LYS A 3 -21.63 3.37 -21.52
C LYS A 3 -20.13 3.37 -21.25
N LEU A 4 -19.39 2.75 -22.13
CA LEU A 4 -17.92 2.72 -22.08
C LEU A 4 -17.38 3.63 -23.21
N LYS A 5 -16.54 4.60 -22.83
CA LYS A 5 -15.75 5.40 -23.77
C LYS A 5 -14.28 5.11 -23.50
N ASN A 6 -13.58 4.65 -24.52
CA ASN A 6 -12.15 4.37 -24.44
C ASN A 6 -11.40 5.35 -25.35
N ASN A 7 -10.52 6.14 -24.79
CA ASN A 7 -9.46 6.88 -25.48
C ASN A 7 -8.12 6.29 -25.09
N THR A 8 -7.10 6.47 -25.91
CA THR A 8 -5.75 5.92 -25.70
C THR A 8 -5.14 6.20 -24.31
N THR A 9 -5.61 7.24 -23.63
CA THR A 9 -5.12 7.67 -22.31
C THR A 9 -6.18 7.65 -21.22
N ARG A 10 -7.44 7.39 -21.57
CA ARG A 10 -8.56 7.52 -20.63
C ARG A 10 -9.67 6.54 -20.92
N LEU A 11 -10.08 5.80 -19.91
CA LEU A 11 -11.26 4.97 -19.90
C LEU A 11 -12.33 5.64 -19.03
N THR A 12 -13.53 5.88 -19.57
CA THR A 12 -14.65 6.43 -18.80
C THR A 12 -15.80 5.43 -18.80
N LEU A 13 -16.24 5.06 -17.60
CA LEU A 13 -17.40 4.21 -17.37
C LEU A 13 -18.54 5.06 -16.82
N SER A 14 -19.62 5.19 -17.57
CA SER A 14 -20.82 5.90 -17.12
C SER A 14 -21.90 4.90 -16.73
N LEU A 15 -22.31 4.93 -15.45
CA LEU A 15 -23.33 4.08 -14.89
C LEU A 15 -24.59 4.89 -14.63
N LYS A 16 -25.72 4.45 -15.15
CA LYS A 16 -27.03 5.06 -14.88
C LYS A 16 -28.00 4.04 -14.30
N HIS A 17 -28.41 4.24 -13.07
CA HIS A 17 -29.42 3.42 -12.41
C HIS A 17 -30.82 3.99 -12.72
N LYS A 18 -31.85 3.11 -12.75
CA LYS A 18 -33.23 3.46 -13.16
C LYS A 18 -33.83 4.63 -12.38
N ASN A 19 -33.48 4.80 -11.11
CA ASN A 19 -34.11 5.78 -10.21
C ASN A 19 -33.09 6.62 -9.42
N ARG A 20 -31.86 6.75 -9.86
CA ARG A 20 -30.80 7.46 -9.11
C ARG A 20 -29.86 8.24 -10.02
N ALA A 21 -29.15 9.18 -9.42
CA ALA A 21 -28.14 9.97 -10.09
C ALA A 21 -27.13 9.10 -10.84
N SER A 22 -26.67 9.55 -11.98
CA SER A 22 -25.63 8.89 -12.76
C SER A 22 -24.29 9.03 -12.05
N CYS A 23 -23.56 7.91 -11.95
CA CYS A 23 -22.17 7.89 -11.50
C CYS A 23 -21.25 7.73 -12.72
N ASN A 24 -20.24 8.57 -12.82
CA ASN A 24 -19.18 8.45 -13.82
C ASN A 24 -17.89 8.08 -13.12
N ILE A 25 -17.25 7.03 -13.62
CA ILE A 25 -15.96 6.58 -13.13
C ILE A 25 -14.97 6.76 -14.28
N ALA A 26 -13.90 7.48 -14.05
CA ALA A 26 -12.85 7.68 -15.03
C ALA A 26 -11.55 7.03 -14.54
N PHE A 27 -10.93 6.30 -15.44
CA PHE A 27 -9.60 5.74 -15.27
C PHE A 27 -8.65 6.50 -16.18
N GLY A 28 -7.51 6.90 -15.68
CA GLY A 28 -6.49 7.55 -16.47
C GLY A 28 -5.09 7.29 -15.94
N LYS A 29 -4.11 7.59 -16.75
CA LYS A 29 -2.72 7.49 -16.31
C LYS A 29 -2.35 8.72 -15.49
N ASP A 30 -1.89 8.50 -14.27
CA ASP A 30 -1.32 9.52 -13.41
C ASP A 30 0.08 9.94 -13.89
N ASN A 31 0.81 8.95 -14.37
CA ASN A 31 2.06 9.08 -15.11
C ASN A 31 2.13 7.95 -16.14
N PRO A 32 3.19 7.80 -16.94
CA PRO A 32 3.29 6.74 -17.94
C PRO A 32 3.04 5.31 -17.44
N GLN A 33 3.11 5.08 -16.14
CA GLN A 33 3.04 3.75 -15.53
C GLN A 33 1.88 3.54 -14.54
N LYS A 34 1.21 4.61 -14.09
CA LYS A 34 0.17 4.52 -13.06
C LYS A 34 -1.18 4.97 -13.56
N TYR A 35 -2.23 4.31 -13.07
CA TYR A 35 -3.62 4.66 -13.33
C TYR A 35 -4.27 5.19 -12.07
N ILE A 36 -5.08 6.21 -12.22
CA ILE A 36 -5.95 6.74 -11.17
C ILE A 36 -7.40 6.44 -11.48
N LEU A 37 -8.16 6.22 -10.41
CA LEU A 37 -9.59 6.06 -10.44
C LEU A 37 -10.22 7.32 -9.83
N CYS A 38 -11.11 7.97 -10.55
CA CYS A 38 -11.87 9.08 -9.99
C CYS A 38 -13.37 8.92 -10.24
N ASN A 39 -14.16 9.45 -9.31
CA ASN A 39 -15.59 9.56 -9.45
C ASN A 39 -15.92 10.96 -9.95
N GLY A 40 -16.12 11.10 -11.26
CA GLY A 40 -16.40 12.38 -11.88
C GLY A 40 -16.28 12.38 -13.39
N LYS A 41 -16.53 13.52 -14.01
CA LYS A 41 -16.43 13.69 -15.45
C LYS A 41 -15.01 13.91 -15.94
N HIS A 42 -14.17 14.43 -15.06
CA HIS A 42 -12.78 14.75 -15.35
C HIS A 42 -11.87 13.97 -14.40
N LEU A 43 -10.71 13.58 -14.91
CA LEU A 43 -9.63 13.14 -14.04
C LEU A 43 -9.19 14.33 -13.19
N PRO A 44 -8.96 14.16 -11.90
CA PRO A 44 -8.41 15.24 -11.09
C PRO A 44 -7.04 15.65 -11.67
N ASP A 45 -6.77 16.94 -11.62
CA ASP A 45 -5.42 17.45 -11.90
C ASP A 45 -4.53 17.09 -10.72
N TYR A 46 -3.96 15.90 -10.77
CA TYR A 46 -2.94 15.51 -9.83
C TYR A 46 -1.61 16.13 -10.25
N PRO A 47 -0.93 16.83 -9.38
CA PRO A 47 0.46 17.18 -9.66
C PRO A 47 1.23 15.86 -9.87
N LEU A 48 1.99 15.79 -10.95
CA LEU A 48 2.86 14.64 -11.24
C LEU A 48 3.87 14.44 -10.11
N THR A 49 4.27 15.52 -9.48
CA THR A 49 5.13 15.55 -8.29
C THR A 49 4.29 15.91 -7.06
N ASP A 50 4.36 15.12 -6.02
CA ASP A 50 3.85 15.47 -4.71
C ASP A 50 5.00 16.02 -3.86
N THR A 51 5.10 17.34 -3.81
CA THR A 51 6.09 18.07 -3.01
C THR A 51 5.56 18.42 -1.63
N THR A 52 4.40 17.91 -1.23
CA THR A 52 3.85 18.12 0.10
C THR A 52 4.84 17.56 1.13
N PRO A 53 5.43 18.39 1.98
CA PRO A 53 6.40 17.91 2.96
C PRO A 53 5.73 16.87 3.88
N PHE A 54 6.50 15.87 4.26
CA PHE A 54 6.07 14.96 5.31
C PHE A 54 6.00 15.74 6.62
N ILE A 55 4.82 15.79 7.23
CA ILE A 55 4.62 16.34 8.56
C ILE A 55 4.36 15.16 9.47
N ASP A 56 5.30 14.88 10.36
CA ASP A 56 5.05 13.96 11.46
C ASP A 56 4.09 14.62 12.44
N ASN A 57 2.88 14.09 12.52
CA ASN A 57 1.85 14.58 13.44
C ASN A 57 2.09 14.13 14.89
N GLY A 58 3.22 13.51 15.18
CA GLY A 58 3.55 12.97 16.49
C GLY A 58 2.63 11.83 16.91
N TYR A 59 2.54 11.61 18.22
CA TYR A 59 1.66 10.59 18.78
C TYR A 59 0.22 11.07 18.77
N ARG A 60 -0.60 10.42 17.98
CA ARG A 60 -2.04 10.65 17.91
C ARG A 60 -2.76 9.31 17.87
N THR A 61 -3.36 8.92 18.97
CA THR A 61 -4.19 7.71 19.01
C THR A 61 -5.43 7.89 18.14
N ASP A 62 -5.53 7.14 17.08
CA ASP A 62 -6.72 7.06 16.24
C ASP A 62 -6.78 5.69 15.55
N SER A 63 -7.92 5.35 14.96
CA SER A 63 -8.09 4.08 14.27
C SER A 63 -7.84 4.23 12.78
N VAL A 64 -7.17 3.24 12.21
CA VAL A 64 -7.10 3.03 10.75
C VAL A 64 -8.22 2.09 10.35
N THR A 65 -8.88 2.38 9.25
CA THR A 65 -9.81 1.46 8.60
C THR A 65 -9.22 0.98 7.30
N LEU A 66 -9.04 -0.33 7.19
CA LEU A 66 -8.62 -0.98 5.96
C LEU A 66 -9.80 -1.83 5.46
N THR A 67 -10.35 -1.45 4.32
CA THR A 67 -11.41 -2.20 3.66
C THR A 67 -10.94 -2.62 2.28
N GLY A 68 -11.56 -3.63 1.68
CA GLY A 68 -11.11 -4.02 0.35
C GLY A 68 -11.86 -5.16 -0.30
N TYR A 69 -11.34 -5.52 -1.45
CA TYR A 69 -11.85 -6.58 -2.28
C TYR A 69 -10.71 -7.43 -2.87
N LEU A 70 -10.74 -8.71 -2.53
CA LEU A 70 -9.80 -9.71 -2.99
C LEU A 70 -10.47 -10.57 -4.07
N ARG A 71 -10.16 -10.30 -5.32
CA ARG A 71 -10.70 -11.02 -6.48
C ARG A 71 -9.89 -12.28 -6.76
N ASN A 72 -10.59 -13.35 -7.16
CA ASN A 72 -9.97 -14.64 -7.53
C ASN A 72 -9.12 -15.23 -6.39
N LEU A 73 -9.55 -15.07 -5.14
CA LEU A 73 -8.87 -15.60 -3.97
C LEU A 73 -8.87 -17.14 -4.03
N PRO A 74 -7.71 -17.82 -4.01
CA PRO A 74 -7.63 -19.28 -4.18
C PRO A 74 -8.14 -20.07 -2.98
N SER A 75 -8.19 -19.47 -1.80
CA SER A 75 -8.71 -20.11 -0.59
C SER A 75 -9.16 -19.05 0.40
N SER A 76 -10.25 -19.32 1.12
CA SER A 76 -10.68 -18.46 2.22
C SER A 76 -9.67 -18.56 3.37
N ARG A 77 -9.00 -17.46 3.68
CA ARG A 77 -8.16 -17.28 4.85
C ARG A 77 -8.49 -15.92 5.47
N PRO A 78 -8.29 -15.75 6.77
CA PRO A 78 -8.49 -14.45 7.37
C PRO A 78 -7.52 -13.42 6.76
N PHE A 79 -7.95 -12.17 6.82
CA PHE A 79 -7.14 -11.02 6.45
C PHE A 79 -6.50 -10.47 7.73
N ASP A 80 -5.20 -10.41 7.75
CA ASP A 80 -4.42 -10.06 8.92
C ASP A 80 -3.66 -8.75 8.69
N VAL A 81 -3.54 -7.94 9.73
CA VAL A 81 -2.62 -6.81 9.79
C VAL A 81 -1.76 -6.96 11.04
N SER A 82 -0.46 -6.96 10.84
CA SER A 82 0.53 -7.02 11.91
C SER A 82 1.25 -5.68 12.03
N ILE A 83 1.33 -5.17 13.26
CA ILE A 83 2.00 -3.92 13.60
C ILE A 83 3.21 -4.28 14.45
N PRO A 84 4.45 -4.19 13.92
CA PRO A 84 5.64 -4.44 14.70
C PRO A 84 5.92 -3.26 15.65
N ASP A 85 6.07 -3.53 16.93
CA ASP A 85 6.59 -2.56 17.89
C ASP A 85 8.12 -2.66 17.92
N MET A 86 8.79 -1.67 17.37
CA MET A 86 10.24 -1.62 17.26
C MET A 86 10.94 -1.44 18.60
N ILE A 87 10.24 -1.01 19.63
CA ILE A 87 10.81 -0.78 20.98
C ILE A 87 10.76 -2.06 21.79
N THR A 88 9.62 -2.71 21.82
CA THR A 88 9.40 -3.93 22.62
C THR A 88 9.75 -5.21 21.87
N GLY A 89 9.90 -5.14 20.54
CA GLY A 89 10.07 -6.30 19.66
C GLY A 89 8.82 -7.18 19.58
N LYS A 90 7.70 -6.72 20.11
CA LYS A 90 6.41 -7.41 20.02
C LYS A 90 5.68 -7.03 18.74
N GLU A 91 4.79 -7.89 18.32
CA GLU A 91 3.93 -7.68 17.19
C GLU A 91 2.48 -7.73 17.65
N GLU A 92 1.72 -6.67 17.34
CA GLU A 92 0.27 -6.68 17.53
C GLU A 92 -0.40 -7.15 16.25
N LYS A 93 -1.30 -8.11 16.38
CA LYS A 93 -1.98 -8.72 15.24
C LYS A 93 -3.49 -8.47 15.30
N TYR A 94 -4.02 -7.93 14.23
CA TYR A 94 -5.45 -7.68 14.02
C TYR A 94 -5.95 -8.51 12.85
N GLN A 95 -7.14 -9.08 12.97
CA GLN A 95 -7.66 -10.04 12.02
C GLN A 95 -9.13 -9.79 11.71
N THR A 96 -9.56 -10.07 10.47
CA THR A 96 -10.96 -10.09 10.06
C THR A 96 -11.19 -11.17 9.01
N ASP A 97 -12.43 -11.64 8.91
CA ASP A 97 -12.81 -12.59 7.89
C ASP A 97 -13.02 -11.92 6.54
N ILE A 98 -12.75 -12.68 5.49
CA ILE A 98 -13.06 -12.30 4.12
C ILE A 98 -14.38 -12.99 3.75
N ASP A 99 -15.37 -12.21 3.32
CA ASP A 99 -16.67 -12.76 2.96
C ASP A 99 -16.63 -13.60 1.65
N SER A 100 -17.72 -14.29 1.36
CA SER A 100 -17.84 -15.14 0.16
C SER A 100 -17.73 -14.37 -1.16
N LEU A 101 -17.84 -13.06 -1.12
CA LEU A 101 -17.64 -12.18 -2.27
C LEU A 101 -16.21 -11.60 -2.34
N GLY A 102 -15.33 -11.97 -1.41
CA GLY A 102 -13.96 -11.49 -1.35
C GLY A 102 -13.80 -10.13 -0.67
N ARG A 103 -14.81 -9.63 0.06
CA ARG A 103 -14.76 -8.32 0.73
C ARG A 103 -14.34 -8.49 2.18
N PHE A 104 -13.65 -7.48 2.70
CA PHE A 104 -13.26 -7.39 4.10
C PHE A 104 -13.30 -5.96 4.60
N THR A 105 -13.37 -5.80 5.91
CA THR A 105 -13.18 -4.53 6.61
C THR A 105 -12.52 -4.82 7.95
N LEU A 106 -11.38 -4.18 8.19
CA LEU A 106 -10.62 -4.27 9.42
C LEU A 106 -10.39 -2.87 9.97
N ARG A 107 -10.64 -2.69 11.26
CA ARG A 107 -10.34 -1.45 11.97
C ARG A 107 -9.41 -1.77 13.14
N PHE A 108 -8.33 -1.01 13.25
CA PHE A 108 -7.33 -1.19 14.30
C PHE A 108 -6.75 0.15 14.75
N PRO A 109 -6.36 0.28 16.01
CA PRO A 109 -5.76 1.50 16.53
C PRO A 109 -4.30 1.62 16.10
N VAL A 110 -3.85 2.85 15.88
CA VAL A 110 -2.43 3.18 15.73
C VAL A 110 -2.13 4.49 16.47
N LEU A 111 -0.93 4.60 17.02
CA LEU A 111 -0.50 5.77 17.79
C LEU A 111 0.13 6.86 16.93
N ASN A 112 0.69 6.49 15.80
CA ASN A 112 1.40 7.37 14.87
C ASN A 112 1.36 6.77 13.48
N SER A 113 1.95 7.45 12.50
CA SER A 113 2.23 6.85 11.19
C SER A 113 3.14 5.65 11.38
N HIS A 114 2.70 4.47 10.95
CA HIS A 114 3.35 3.21 11.29
C HIS A 114 3.47 2.28 10.09
N ASN A 115 4.55 1.53 10.07
CA ASN A 115 4.71 0.44 9.12
C ASN A 115 3.89 -0.77 9.56
N VAL A 116 3.23 -1.39 8.62
CA VAL A 116 2.37 -2.56 8.87
C VAL A 116 2.68 -3.66 7.87
N PHE A 117 2.52 -4.90 8.30
CA PHE A 117 2.46 -6.05 7.42
C PHE A 117 1.00 -6.43 7.22
N ILE A 118 0.59 -6.51 5.97
CA ILE A 118 -0.75 -6.91 5.58
C ILE A 118 -0.66 -8.27 4.94
N ASP A 119 -1.34 -9.25 5.53
CA ASP A 119 -1.27 -10.64 5.13
C ASP A 119 -2.65 -11.22 4.82
N TRP A 120 -2.73 -12.00 3.74
CA TRP A 120 -3.87 -12.82 3.40
C TRP A 120 -3.40 -14.08 2.66
N GLY A 121 -3.40 -15.15 3.35
CA GLY A 121 -3.02 -16.44 2.81
C GLY A 121 -1.53 -16.62 2.58
N ARG A 122 -1.03 -16.47 1.37
CA ARG A 122 0.39 -16.62 1.01
C ARG A 122 1.03 -15.31 0.55
N THR A 123 0.32 -14.22 0.68
CA THR A 123 0.78 -12.92 0.21
C THR A 123 0.89 -11.98 1.38
N THR A 124 2.08 -11.43 1.57
CA THR A 124 2.36 -10.39 2.56
C THR A 124 2.72 -9.10 1.82
N ILE A 125 2.12 -7.99 2.20
CA ILE A 125 2.48 -6.65 1.75
C ILE A 125 3.05 -5.88 2.94
N TRP A 126 4.20 -5.26 2.74
CA TRP A 126 4.66 -4.21 3.61
C TRP A 126 4.05 -2.88 3.17
N SER A 127 3.52 -2.11 4.09
CA SER A 127 2.89 -0.82 3.80
C SER A 127 3.04 0.13 4.98
N ALA A 128 2.56 1.36 4.82
CA ALA A 128 2.52 2.36 5.87
C ALA A 128 1.10 2.90 6.02
N VAL A 129 0.67 3.15 7.25
CA VAL A 129 -0.66 3.68 7.55
C VAL A 129 -0.57 4.89 8.47
N GLU A 130 -1.52 5.80 8.33
CA GLU A 130 -1.61 7.02 9.15
C GLU A 130 -2.88 6.96 10.03
N PRO A 131 -2.82 7.43 11.29
CA PRO A 131 -3.97 7.48 12.20
C PRO A 131 -5.16 8.24 11.60
N GLY A 132 -6.37 7.70 11.78
CA GLY A 132 -7.62 8.31 11.32
C GLY A 132 -7.93 8.13 9.83
N GLU A 133 -7.08 7.45 9.08
CA GLU A 133 -7.26 7.28 7.64
C GLU A 133 -8.02 6.00 7.28
N THR A 134 -8.68 6.07 6.14
CA THR A 134 -9.37 4.91 5.53
C THR A 134 -8.74 4.62 4.18
N TYR A 135 -8.34 3.36 4.01
CA TYR A 135 -7.77 2.85 2.78
C TYR A 135 -8.63 1.74 2.21
N PHE A 136 -8.75 1.69 0.90
CA PHE A 136 -9.35 0.57 0.19
C PHE A 136 -8.26 -0.18 -0.56
N LEU A 137 -8.13 -1.49 -0.30
CA LEU A 137 -7.19 -2.37 -0.98
C LEU A 137 -7.93 -3.25 -2.00
N TYR A 138 -7.55 -3.13 -3.26
CA TYR A 138 -7.96 -4.03 -4.32
C TYR A 138 -6.82 -4.99 -4.66
N VAL A 139 -7.14 -6.28 -4.74
CA VAL A 139 -6.21 -7.30 -5.22
C VAL A 139 -6.90 -8.18 -6.24
N ASP A 140 -6.24 -8.46 -7.35
CA ASP A 140 -6.62 -9.50 -8.30
C ASP A 140 -5.54 -10.57 -8.35
N TYR A 141 -5.84 -11.73 -7.81
CA TYR A 141 -4.90 -12.87 -7.76
C TYR A 141 -4.55 -13.42 -9.15
N ALA A 142 -5.52 -13.42 -10.06
CA ALA A 142 -5.28 -13.95 -11.41
C ALA A 142 -4.33 -13.06 -12.23
N GLN A 143 -4.40 -11.74 -11.98
CA GLN A 143 -3.57 -10.76 -12.68
C GLN A 143 -2.37 -10.27 -11.87
N GLN A 144 -2.19 -10.76 -10.64
CA GLN A 144 -1.14 -10.31 -9.72
C GLN A 144 -1.15 -8.79 -9.48
N GLN A 145 -2.32 -8.18 -9.57
CA GLN A 145 -2.48 -6.73 -9.40
C GLN A 145 -2.85 -6.40 -7.96
N LYS A 146 -2.24 -5.36 -7.44
CA LYS A 146 -2.52 -4.80 -6.12
C LYS A 146 -2.63 -3.28 -6.27
N LEU A 147 -3.65 -2.68 -5.64
CA LEU A 147 -3.87 -1.24 -5.72
C LEU A 147 -4.52 -0.74 -4.43
N PHE A 148 -3.91 0.25 -3.81
CA PHE A 148 -4.56 1.02 -2.76
C PHE A 148 -5.32 2.20 -3.35
N MET A 149 -6.51 2.47 -2.82
CA MET A 149 -7.33 3.63 -3.16
C MET A 149 -7.71 4.38 -1.88
N GLY A 150 -7.89 5.69 -2.00
CA GLY A 150 -8.19 6.58 -0.88
C GLY A 150 -7.39 7.88 -0.98
N LYS A 151 -7.72 8.83 -0.11
CA LYS A 151 -7.12 10.18 -0.14
C LYS A 151 -5.59 10.17 -0.03
N LYS A 152 -5.06 9.26 0.79
CA LYS A 152 -3.61 9.14 1.05
C LYS A 152 -3.01 7.84 0.50
N ALA A 153 -3.67 7.21 -0.45
CA ALA A 153 -3.23 5.93 -1.01
C ALA A 153 -1.98 6.02 -1.90
N ARG A 154 -1.57 7.24 -2.30
CA ARG A 154 -0.42 7.43 -3.19
C ARG A 154 0.85 6.80 -2.62
N VAL A 155 1.22 7.13 -1.40
CA VAL A 155 2.42 6.60 -0.77
C VAL A 155 2.38 5.07 -0.62
N LEU A 156 1.20 4.48 -0.35
CA LEU A 156 1.05 3.04 -0.26
C LEU A 156 1.32 2.36 -1.61
N ASN A 157 0.84 2.95 -2.70
CA ASN A 157 1.10 2.45 -4.05
C ASN A 157 2.55 2.65 -4.49
N GLU A 158 3.19 3.74 -4.06
CA GLU A 158 4.61 3.97 -4.26
C GLU A 158 5.45 2.91 -3.54
N LEU A 159 5.11 2.60 -2.27
CA LEU A 159 5.75 1.52 -1.51
C LEU A 159 5.55 0.15 -2.15
N LEU A 160 4.34 -0.14 -2.68
CA LEU A 160 4.07 -1.38 -3.42
C LEU A 160 4.87 -1.50 -4.71
N SER A 161 5.10 -0.37 -5.40
CA SER A 161 5.77 -0.36 -6.70
C SER A 161 7.28 -0.43 -6.58
N HIS A 162 7.81 0.01 -5.44
CA HIS A 162 9.24 0.12 -5.17
C HIS A 162 9.58 -0.56 -3.85
N GLU A 163 9.12 -1.82 -3.70
CA GLU A 163 9.52 -2.64 -2.54
C GLU A 163 11.04 -2.67 -2.45
N GLY A 164 11.57 -2.32 -1.27
CA GLY A 164 13.01 -2.34 -1.02
C GLY A 164 13.61 -3.74 -1.19
N LEU A 165 14.94 -3.81 -1.23
CA LEU A 165 15.64 -5.08 -1.21
C LEU A 165 15.21 -5.88 0.02
N ARG A 166 14.45 -6.94 -0.21
CA ARG A 166 14.13 -7.94 0.80
C ARG A 166 15.21 -9.00 0.77
N GLU A 167 16.19 -8.88 1.65
CA GLU A 167 17.13 -9.96 1.88
C GLU A 167 16.49 -10.93 2.88
N SER A 168 16.31 -12.19 2.48
CA SER A 168 15.90 -13.22 3.42
C SER A 168 17.03 -13.47 4.43
N LEU A 169 16.71 -13.39 5.70
CA LEU A 169 17.62 -13.81 6.76
C LEU A 169 17.51 -15.32 6.93
N ASP A 170 18.61 -16.02 6.78
CA ASP A 170 18.71 -17.38 7.26
C ASP A 170 19.00 -17.37 8.76
N TYR A 171 17.94 -17.48 9.55
CA TYR A 171 18.03 -17.47 11.01
C TYR A 171 18.96 -18.56 11.56
N ASN A 172 19.05 -19.71 10.92
CA ASN A 172 19.91 -20.80 11.37
C ASN A 172 21.39 -20.44 11.17
N GLU A 173 21.71 -19.76 10.08
CA GLU A 173 23.06 -19.27 9.84
C GLU A 173 23.38 -18.05 10.71
N GLU A 174 22.41 -17.17 10.98
CA GLU A 174 22.60 -16.03 11.90
C GLU A 174 22.92 -16.48 13.33
N GLN A 175 22.23 -17.52 13.83
CA GLN A 175 22.47 -18.05 15.19
C GLN A 175 23.87 -18.67 15.39
N LYS A 176 24.53 -19.07 14.30
CA LYS A 176 25.89 -19.65 14.35
C LYS A 176 27.01 -18.61 14.39
N ARG A 177 26.68 -17.33 14.16
CA ARG A 177 27.64 -16.24 14.06
C ARG A 177 27.93 -15.60 15.40
N SER A 178 29.11 -15.07 15.54
CA SER A 178 29.44 -14.18 16.65
C SER A 178 28.67 -12.84 16.53
N ASN A 179 28.47 -12.18 17.66
CA ASN A 179 27.80 -10.86 17.69
C ASN A 179 28.49 -9.84 16.78
N LEU A 180 29.82 -9.90 16.66
CA LEU A 180 30.57 -8.98 15.80
C LEU A 180 30.31 -9.24 14.32
N GLU A 181 30.27 -10.51 13.90
CA GLU A 181 29.93 -10.88 12.52
C GLU A 181 28.48 -10.50 12.16
N CYS A 182 27.54 -10.68 13.10
CA CYS A 182 26.17 -10.22 12.93
C CYS A 182 26.09 -8.70 12.76
N LEU A 183 26.87 -7.95 13.53
CA LEU A 183 26.94 -6.48 13.41
C LEU A 183 27.48 -6.06 12.04
N HIS A 184 28.59 -6.63 11.59
CA HIS A 184 29.17 -6.32 10.29
C HIS A 184 28.20 -6.61 9.13
N LYS A 185 27.56 -7.78 9.16
CA LYS A 185 26.57 -8.15 8.13
C LYS A 185 25.32 -7.24 8.16
N THR A 186 24.91 -6.83 9.35
CA THR A 186 23.82 -5.86 9.47
C THR A 186 24.21 -4.50 8.87
N GLN A 187 25.42 -4.02 9.12
CA GLN A 187 25.94 -2.79 8.52
C GLN A 187 26.02 -2.88 6.99
N GLU A 188 26.56 -3.98 6.45
CA GLU A 188 26.60 -4.21 5.01
C GLU A 188 25.20 -4.23 4.38
N ARG A 189 24.23 -4.90 5.04
CA ARG A 189 22.83 -4.94 4.59
C ARG A 189 22.21 -3.55 4.57
N LEU A 190 22.37 -2.79 5.65
CA LEU A 190 21.86 -1.42 5.72
C LEU A 190 22.49 -0.52 4.65
N HIS A 191 23.78 -0.69 4.39
CA HIS A 191 24.45 0.05 3.34
C HIS A 191 23.88 -0.29 1.95
N ARG A 192 23.69 -1.59 1.63
CA ARG A 192 23.05 -2.00 0.36
C ARG A 192 21.62 -1.48 0.23
N GLN A 193 20.84 -1.51 1.31
CA GLN A 193 19.47 -0.96 1.32
C GLN A 193 19.49 0.56 1.06
N LEU A 194 20.42 1.29 1.68
CA LEU A 194 20.57 2.72 1.47
C LEU A 194 20.92 3.07 0.02
N GLU A 195 21.88 2.37 -0.55
CA GLU A 195 22.28 2.58 -1.94
C GLU A 195 21.14 2.24 -2.92
N PHE A 196 20.41 1.15 -2.66
CA PHE A 196 19.21 0.82 -3.44
C PHE A 196 18.16 1.93 -3.37
N ARG A 197 17.87 2.47 -2.18
CA ARG A 197 16.93 3.60 -2.01
C ARG A 197 17.40 4.85 -2.73
N LYS A 198 18.66 5.22 -2.62
CA LYS A 198 19.22 6.36 -3.34
C LYS A 198 19.03 6.20 -4.85
N LYS A 199 19.36 5.03 -5.38
CA LYS A 199 19.17 4.71 -6.79
C LYS A 199 17.69 4.80 -7.20
N THR A 200 16.78 4.22 -6.42
CA THR A 200 15.33 4.29 -6.66
C THR A 200 14.84 5.74 -6.73
N LEU A 201 15.28 6.60 -5.81
CA LEU A 201 14.91 8.01 -5.80
C LEU A 201 15.46 8.78 -7.00
N GLN A 202 16.65 8.44 -7.47
CA GLN A 202 17.25 9.03 -8.68
C GLN A 202 16.52 8.60 -9.96
N GLU A 203 16.16 7.32 -10.05
CA GLU A 203 15.46 6.76 -11.22
C GLU A 203 13.97 7.16 -11.25
N HIS A 204 13.38 7.49 -10.11
CA HIS A 204 11.96 7.83 -9.96
C HIS A 204 11.78 9.20 -9.27
N PRO A 205 12.11 10.31 -9.93
CA PRO A 205 12.08 11.66 -9.31
C PRO A 205 10.66 12.14 -8.95
N LEU A 206 9.62 11.45 -9.45
CA LEU A 206 8.21 11.77 -9.17
C LEU A 206 7.67 11.13 -7.89
N LEU A 207 8.49 10.36 -7.17
CA LEU A 207 8.09 9.79 -5.88
C LEU A 207 7.85 10.91 -4.86
N SER A 208 6.79 10.72 -4.05
CA SER A 208 6.41 11.69 -3.04
C SER A 208 7.46 11.84 -1.93
N ASP A 209 7.47 12.99 -1.26
CA ASP A 209 8.34 13.19 -0.09
C ASP A 209 8.00 12.21 1.04
N LYS A 210 6.74 11.81 1.16
CA LYS A 210 6.32 10.76 2.09
C LYS A 210 6.99 9.42 1.83
N TYR A 211 7.16 9.04 0.56
CA TYR A 211 7.89 7.81 0.21
C TYR A 211 9.35 7.85 0.69
N ARG A 212 9.97 9.04 0.70
CA ARG A 212 11.35 9.21 1.18
C ARG A 212 11.49 8.99 2.68
N TYR A 213 10.41 9.23 3.43
CA TYR A 213 10.38 9.04 4.87
C TYR A 213 10.28 7.56 5.25
N TYR A 214 9.45 6.78 4.56
CA TYR A 214 9.27 5.34 4.80
C TYR A 214 10.34 4.50 4.08
#